data_eb00cc26cf42cb3c96c7df19e0e4c2f8
#
_entry.id   eb00cc26cf42cb3c96c7df19e0e4c2f8
#
_cell.length_a   1.000
_cell.length_b   1.000
_cell.length_c   1.000
_cell.angle_alpha   90.00
_cell.angle_beta   90.00
_cell.angle_gamma   90.00
#
_symmetry.space_group_name_H-M   'P 1'
#
loop_
_entity.id
_entity.type
_entity.pdbx_description
1 polymer ?
#
loop_
_entity_poly.entity_id
_entity_poly.type
_entity_poly.pdbx_seq_one_letter_code
_entity_poly.pdbx_strand_id
1 'polypeptide(L)'
;MSSMKATVFVAPGRIELREKAIPAVGPGDALVKITTTTICGTDVHILKGEYPVASGLTIGHEPVGVIEKLGANVKGYREGQRVIAGAICPSFTSYGCQDGYPSQDGGCECHGYKPMGGWRFGNTIDGTQAEYVLVPDAQANLAPIPDGLSDEQVLMCPDIMSTGFAGAEAANIRIGDVVVVFAQGPIGLCAVAGARLRGASCIIAVDGLDERLGISRQLGADVTLNFRQVDVVSEIMKLTGGRGVDASIEALGTQGTFESALRVLKPGGTLSSLGVYSTDLKIPLDAFNAGLGDKRIVSSLCPGGKERMRRLMNVLESDRLDLSPLVTHRYKLDQIVEAYDLFSHQRDGVLKVAIQPF
;
A
#
# COMPACT_ATOMS: atom_id res chain seq x y z
N MET A 1 -22.07 24.12 13.12
CA MET A 1 -20.92 23.20 13.17
C MET A 1 -20.00 23.60 12.04
N SER A 2 -18.70 23.61 12.26
CA SER A 2 -17.73 23.88 11.19
C SER A 2 -17.81 22.75 10.15
N SER A 3 -17.79 23.10 8.86
CA SER A 3 -17.81 22.14 7.76
C SER A 3 -16.45 22.01 7.11
N MET A 4 -16.24 20.93 6.37
CA MET A 4 -15.07 20.62 5.59
C MET A 4 -15.47 20.05 4.23
N LYS A 5 -14.64 20.24 3.21
CA LYS A 5 -14.77 19.54 1.93
C LYS A 5 -14.25 18.11 2.04
N ALA A 6 -14.96 17.16 1.43
CA ALA A 6 -14.59 15.76 1.41
C ALA A 6 -15.04 15.05 0.13
N THR A 7 -14.25 14.12 -0.36
CA THR A 7 -14.60 13.22 -1.48
C THR A 7 -15.49 12.11 -0.98
N VAL A 8 -16.74 12.10 -1.39
CA VAL A 8 -17.77 11.20 -0.89
C VAL A 8 -18.12 10.17 -1.96
N PHE A 9 -18.09 8.89 -1.58
CA PHE A 9 -18.64 7.82 -2.40
C PHE A 9 -20.18 7.90 -2.39
N VAL A 10 -20.78 7.95 -3.57
CA VAL A 10 -22.25 8.06 -3.73
C VAL A 10 -22.82 6.72 -4.15
N ALA A 11 -22.26 6.12 -5.19
CA ALA A 11 -22.66 4.84 -5.75
C ALA A 11 -21.52 4.33 -6.67
N PRO A 12 -21.53 3.07 -7.10
CA PRO A 12 -20.62 2.59 -8.13
C PRO A 12 -20.58 3.52 -9.35
N GLY A 13 -19.37 3.90 -9.75
CA GLY A 13 -19.11 4.85 -10.82
C GLY A 13 -19.25 6.33 -10.42
N ARG A 14 -19.58 6.66 -9.17
CA ARG A 14 -19.86 8.05 -8.77
C ARG A 14 -19.28 8.42 -7.42
N ILE A 15 -18.37 9.39 -7.45
CA ILE A 15 -17.87 10.15 -6.29
C ILE A 15 -18.24 11.63 -6.46
N GLU A 16 -18.36 12.35 -5.36
CA GLU A 16 -18.65 13.79 -5.37
C GLU A 16 -17.85 14.49 -4.29
N LEU A 17 -17.41 15.71 -4.56
CA LEU A 17 -16.94 16.62 -3.55
C LEU A 17 -18.15 17.20 -2.79
N ARG A 18 -18.20 17.03 -1.48
CA ARG A 18 -19.31 17.50 -0.65
C ARG A 18 -18.80 18.20 0.61
N GLU A 19 -19.66 19.08 1.15
CA GLU A 19 -19.50 19.59 2.50
C GLU A 19 -19.95 18.54 3.54
N LYS A 20 -19.10 18.28 4.52
CA LYS A 20 -19.37 17.40 5.66
C LYS A 20 -19.05 18.12 6.97
N ALA A 21 -19.66 17.72 8.06
CA ALA A 21 -19.28 18.21 9.38
C ALA A 21 -17.86 17.75 9.73
N ILE A 22 -17.05 18.64 10.31
CA ILE A 22 -15.76 18.25 10.89
C ILE A 22 -16.04 17.27 12.04
N PRO A 23 -15.37 16.07 12.09
CA PRO A 23 -15.66 15.08 13.10
C PRO A 23 -15.26 15.54 14.50
N ALA A 24 -16.05 15.12 15.50
CA ALA A 24 -15.74 15.35 16.90
C ALA A 24 -14.61 14.43 17.36
N VAL A 25 -13.70 14.97 18.19
CA VAL A 25 -12.54 14.23 18.70
C VAL A 25 -12.92 13.47 19.96
N GLY A 26 -12.80 12.14 19.91
CA GLY A 26 -12.94 11.27 21.08
C GLY A 26 -11.70 11.33 22.00
N PRO A 27 -11.78 10.80 23.22
CA PRO A 27 -10.69 10.90 24.19
C PRO A 27 -9.36 10.28 23.71
N GLY A 28 -9.41 9.20 22.92
CA GLY A 28 -8.22 8.50 22.40
C GLY A 28 -7.83 8.89 20.98
N ASP A 29 -8.54 9.82 20.35
CA ASP A 29 -8.42 10.13 18.94
C ASP A 29 -7.66 11.44 18.70
N ALA A 30 -7.32 11.70 17.44
CA ALA A 30 -6.81 13.00 17.02
C ALA A 30 -7.49 13.43 15.71
N LEU A 31 -7.79 14.71 15.59
CA LEU A 31 -8.19 15.34 14.35
C LEU A 31 -6.93 15.81 13.63
N VAL A 32 -6.74 15.36 12.41
CA VAL A 32 -5.61 15.75 11.57
C VAL A 32 -6.12 16.59 10.41
N LYS A 33 -5.57 17.80 10.26
CA LYS A 33 -5.72 18.63 9.09
C LYS A 33 -4.82 18.06 7.98
N ILE A 34 -5.41 17.59 6.90
CA ILE A 34 -4.68 16.96 5.80
C ILE A 34 -3.91 18.02 5.00
N THR A 35 -2.61 17.83 4.85
CA THR A 35 -1.77 18.64 3.96
C THR A 35 -1.62 18.01 2.59
N THR A 36 -1.54 16.66 2.56
CA THR A 36 -1.58 15.89 1.33
C THR A 36 -2.14 14.49 1.59
N THR A 37 -2.83 13.95 0.62
CA THR A 37 -3.29 12.58 0.53
C THR A 37 -3.13 12.11 -0.91
N THR A 38 -3.59 10.90 -1.25
CA THR A 38 -3.41 10.36 -2.60
C THR A 38 -4.58 9.47 -3.01
N ILE A 39 -4.57 9.05 -4.28
CA ILE A 39 -5.48 8.05 -4.83
C ILE A 39 -4.73 6.71 -4.90
N CYS A 40 -5.37 5.64 -4.43
CA CYS A 40 -4.90 4.26 -4.50
C CYS A 40 -5.73 3.43 -5.49
N GLY A 41 -5.18 2.30 -5.95
CA GLY A 41 -5.93 1.30 -6.70
C GLY A 41 -7.16 0.81 -5.95
N THR A 42 -7.08 0.68 -4.64
CA THR A 42 -8.20 0.34 -3.75
C THR A 42 -9.38 1.32 -3.87
N ASP A 43 -9.09 2.63 -3.97
CA ASP A 43 -10.14 3.65 -4.15
C ASP A 43 -10.86 3.49 -5.50
N VAL A 44 -10.13 3.05 -6.54
CA VAL A 44 -10.72 2.73 -7.85
C VAL A 44 -11.58 1.47 -7.78
N HIS A 45 -11.18 0.45 -7.02
CA HIS A 45 -12.02 -0.74 -6.77
C HIS A 45 -13.30 -0.37 -6.02
N ILE A 46 -13.23 0.55 -5.05
CA ILE A 46 -14.41 1.11 -4.38
C ILE A 46 -15.29 1.84 -5.39
N LEU A 47 -14.71 2.72 -6.21
CA LEU A 47 -15.45 3.46 -7.23
C LEU A 47 -16.17 2.53 -8.22
N LYS A 48 -15.55 1.40 -8.60
CA LYS A 48 -16.17 0.38 -9.46
C LYS A 48 -17.23 -0.47 -8.75
N GLY A 49 -17.35 -0.39 -7.42
CA GLY A 49 -18.25 -1.22 -6.63
C GLY A 49 -17.73 -2.63 -6.35
N GLU A 50 -16.45 -2.91 -6.61
CA GLU A 50 -15.78 -4.19 -6.34
C GLU A 50 -15.52 -4.37 -4.83
N TYR A 51 -15.33 -3.25 -4.11
CA TYR A 51 -15.31 -3.20 -2.65
C TYR A 51 -16.53 -2.41 -2.15
N PRO A 52 -17.48 -3.07 -1.48
CA PRO A 52 -18.67 -2.40 -0.98
C PRO A 52 -18.33 -1.50 0.22
N VAL A 53 -18.64 -0.21 0.08
CA VAL A 53 -18.61 0.77 1.16
C VAL A 53 -19.96 1.49 1.24
N ALA A 54 -20.25 2.08 2.39
CA ALA A 54 -21.50 2.81 2.58
C ALA A 54 -21.56 4.07 1.71
N SER A 55 -22.72 4.34 1.09
CA SER A 55 -22.98 5.63 0.46
C SER A 55 -22.88 6.76 1.49
N GLY A 56 -22.26 7.87 1.12
CA GLY A 56 -22.01 9.00 2.03
C GLY A 56 -20.66 8.93 2.76
N LEU A 57 -19.91 7.82 2.64
CA LEU A 57 -18.59 7.69 3.24
C LEU A 57 -17.56 8.53 2.48
N THR A 58 -16.68 9.22 3.20
CA THR A 58 -15.47 9.82 2.63
C THR A 58 -14.47 8.73 2.31
N ILE A 59 -13.89 8.74 1.10
CA ILE A 59 -12.90 7.74 0.66
C ILE A 59 -11.46 8.21 0.88
N GLY A 60 -10.50 7.33 0.56
CA GLY A 60 -9.06 7.57 0.78
C GLY A 60 -8.56 7.03 2.12
N HIS A 61 -7.28 6.63 2.18
CA HIS A 61 -6.70 5.96 3.35
C HIS A 61 -5.21 6.28 3.59
N GLU A 62 -4.65 7.27 2.92
CA GLU A 62 -3.23 7.62 3.03
C GLU A 62 -3.06 9.07 3.55
N PRO A 63 -3.18 9.31 4.88
CA PRO A 63 -3.13 10.66 5.45
C PRO A 63 -1.71 11.13 5.72
N VAL A 64 -1.40 12.34 5.28
CA VAL A 64 -0.29 13.16 5.74
C VAL A 64 -0.85 14.51 6.16
N GLY A 65 -0.48 15.00 7.34
CA GLY A 65 -1.05 16.26 7.80
C GLY A 65 -0.47 16.80 9.10
N VAL A 66 -1.22 17.68 9.69
CA VAL A 66 -0.87 18.37 10.95
C VAL A 66 -1.98 18.11 11.98
N ILE A 67 -1.58 17.81 13.20
CA ILE A 67 -2.54 17.64 14.30
C ILE A 67 -3.27 18.97 14.55
N GLU A 68 -4.57 18.97 14.32
CA GLU A 68 -5.45 20.10 14.59
C GLU A 68 -5.95 20.07 16.02
N LYS A 69 -6.33 18.87 16.52
CA LYS A 69 -6.85 18.69 17.87
C LYS A 69 -6.57 17.30 18.41
N LEU A 70 -6.27 17.22 19.70
CA LEU A 70 -5.99 15.99 20.44
C LEU A 70 -7.10 15.62 21.40
N GLY A 71 -7.42 14.35 21.51
CA GLY A 71 -8.22 13.79 22.58
C GLY A 71 -7.49 13.82 23.93
N ALA A 72 -8.23 13.91 25.01
CA ALA A 72 -7.69 14.11 26.36
C ALA A 72 -6.73 13.00 26.84
N ASN A 73 -6.85 11.80 26.27
CA ASN A 73 -6.01 10.64 26.62
C ASN A 73 -4.79 10.49 25.73
N VAL A 74 -4.66 11.25 24.65
CA VAL A 74 -3.50 11.20 23.75
C VAL A 74 -2.34 11.96 24.37
N LYS A 75 -1.19 11.31 24.51
CA LYS A 75 -0.01 11.86 25.21
C LYS A 75 1.22 11.87 24.31
N GLY A 76 2.12 12.82 24.54
CA GLY A 76 3.39 12.93 23.81
C GLY A 76 3.29 13.55 22.42
N TYR A 77 2.12 14.08 22.06
CA TYR A 77 1.88 14.86 20.84
C TYR A 77 1.47 16.29 21.20
N ARG A 78 1.55 17.18 20.20
CA ARG A 78 1.08 18.56 20.31
C ARG A 78 0.28 18.98 19.08
N GLU A 79 -0.67 19.86 19.23
CA GLU A 79 -1.33 20.53 18.12
C GLU A 79 -0.30 21.29 17.29
N GLY A 80 -0.45 21.31 15.96
CA GLY A 80 0.52 21.83 15.03
C GLY A 80 1.66 20.86 14.66
N GLN A 81 1.72 19.67 15.24
CA GLN A 81 2.75 18.67 14.90
C GLN A 81 2.43 17.97 13.58
N ARG A 82 3.43 17.85 12.69
CA ARG A 82 3.32 17.08 11.43
C ARG A 82 3.33 15.59 11.73
N VAL A 83 2.38 14.86 11.12
CA VAL A 83 2.17 13.42 11.36
C VAL A 83 1.70 12.69 10.10
N ILE A 84 1.94 11.37 10.08
CA ILE A 84 1.27 10.42 9.19
C ILE A 84 0.58 9.35 10.02
N ALA A 85 -0.41 8.69 9.41
CA ALA A 85 -0.95 7.42 9.90
C ALA A 85 -0.96 6.39 8.75
N GLY A 86 -0.84 5.10 9.07
CA GLY A 86 -0.92 4.05 8.07
C GLY A 86 -2.32 3.89 7.49
N ALA A 87 -2.43 3.37 6.27
CA ALA A 87 -3.70 2.97 5.66
C ALA A 87 -4.45 1.94 6.53
N ILE A 88 -3.68 1.11 7.21
CA ILE A 88 -4.16 0.22 8.26
C ILE A 88 -4.00 0.94 9.60
N CYS A 89 -5.15 1.16 10.25
CA CYS A 89 -5.27 1.94 11.49
C CYS A 89 -5.90 1.07 12.59
N PRO A 90 -5.14 0.10 13.17
CA PRO A 90 -5.64 -0.87 14.13
C PRO A 90 -5.77 -0.28 15.54
N SER A 91 -6.57 -0.93 16.39
CA SER A 91 -6.67 -0.60 17.80
C SER A 91 -5.46 -1.03 18.63
N PHE A 92 -4.73 -2.04 18.17
CA PHE A 92 -3.67 -2.75 18.91
C PHE A 92 -4.11 -3.43 20.21
N THR A 93 -5.42 -3.57 20.44
CA THR A 93 -5.98 -4.20 21.64
C THR A 93 -6.49 -5.62 21.37
N SER A 94 -6.69 -6.00 20.12
CA SER A 94 -7.23 -7.31 19.73
C SER A 94 -6.18 -8.41 19.74
N TYR A 95 -6.62 -9.67 19.81
CA TYR A 95 -5.74 -10.84 19.63
C TYR A 95 -5.05 -10.83 18.28
N GLY A 96 -5.75 -10.44 17.19
CA GLY A 96 -5.13 -10.33 15.86
C GLY A 96 -3.93 -9.39 15.86
N CYS A 97 -4.02 -8.26 16.55
CA CYS A 97 -2.89 -7.35 16.69
C CYS A 97 -1.76 -7.93 17.55
N GLN A 98 -2.10 -8.59 18.66
CA GLN A 98 -1.11 -9.19 19.57
C GLN A 98 -0.37 -10.36 18.93
N ASP A 99 -1.02 -11.11 18.05
CA ASP A 99 -0.41 -12.17 17.26
C ASP A 99 0.40 -11.67 16.05
N GLY A 100 0.48 -10.35 15.86
CA GLY A 100 1.28 -9.75 14.78
C GLY A 100 0.53 -9.50 13.47
N TYR A 101 -0.81 -9.58 13.48
CA TYR A 101 -1.66 -9.32 12.31
C TYR A 101 -2.55 -8.07 12.50
N PRO A 102 -1.98 -6.86 12.64
CA PRO A 102 -2.76 -5.64 12.90
C PRO A 102 -3.73 -5.30 11.76
N SER A 103 -3.48 -5.77 10.55
CA SER A 103 -4.40 -5.62 9.43
C SER A 103 -5.69 -6.44 9.59
N GLN A 104 -5.70 -7.47 10.45
CA GLN A 104 -6.83 -8.32 10.77
C GLN A 104 -7.45 -7.97 12.13
N ASP A 105 -7.36 -6.70 12.54
CA ASP A 105 -7.85 -6.22 13.83
C ASP A 105 -9.35 -6.40 13.98
N GLY A 106 -9.77 -7.23 14.91
CA GLY A 106 -11.16 -7.49 15.23
C GLY A 106 -11.71 -6.60 16.35
N GLY A 107 -10.90 -5.72 16.94
CA GLY A 107 -11.28 -5.00 18.14
C GLY A 107 -11.54 -5.94 19.31
N CYS A 108 -12.26 -5.46 20.32
CA CYS A 108 -12.56 -6.24 21.52
C CYS A 108 -13.84 -7.12 21.42
N GLU A 109 -14.66 -6.91 20.37
CA GLU A 109 -16.00 -7.54 20.29
C GLU A 109 -16.05 -8.91 19.59
N CYS A 110 -15.05 -9.28 18.79
CA CYS A 110 -15.10 -10.48 17.96
C CYS A 110 -13.89 -11.41 18.17
N HIS A 111 -13.56 -11.71 19.42
CA HIS A 111 -12.39 -12.52 19.78
C HIS A 111 -11.09 -12.04 19.10
N GLY A 112 -11.09 -10.80 18.60
CA GLY A 112 -9.91 -10.12 18.12
C GLY A 112 -9.48 -10.40 16.70
N TYR A 113 -10.22 -11.15 15.89
CA TYR A 113 -9.93 -11.35 14.46
C TYR A 113 -11.10 -10.91 13.59
N LYS A 114 -10.80 -10.04 12.61
CA LYS A 114 -11.72 -9.65 11.57
C LYS A 114 -10.94 -9.47 10.26
N PRO A 115 -11.29 -10.19 9.20
CA PRO A 115 -10.64 -9.99 7.90
C PRO A 115 -10.65 -8.52 7.49
N MET A 116 -9.47 -7.97 7.21
CA MET A 116 -9.26 -6.56 6.84
C MET A 116 -9.75 -5.53 7.87
N GLY A 117 -10.00 -5.93 9.13
CA GLY A 117 -10.59 -5.05 10.14
C GLY A 117 -9.73 -3.86 10.53
N GLY A 118 -8.41 -3.93 10.31
CA GLY A 118 -7.50 -2.81 10.48
C GLY A 118 -7.57 -1.75 9.37
N TRP A 119 -8.14 -2.08 8.21
CA TRP A 119 -8.43 -1.11 7.16
C TRP A 119 -9.74 -0.37 7.48
N ARG A 120 -9.61 0.77 8.14
CA ARG A 120 -10.75 1.56 8.64
C ARG A 120 -11.05 2.77 7.76
N PHE A 121 -10.04 3.58 7.40
CA PHE A 121 -10.20 4.78 6.58
C PHE A 121 -10.77 4.46 5.19
N GLY A 122 -11.82 5.19 4.80
CA GLY A 122 -12.48 5.01 3.51
C GLY A 122 -13.17 3.65 3.33
N ASN A 123 -13.30 2.87 4.40
CA ASN A 123 -13.96 1.57 4.42
C ASN A 123 -15.08 1.52 5.48
N THR A 124 -14.76 1.62 6.77
CA THR A 124 -15.72 1.57 7.87
C THR A 124 -15.89 2.92 8.57
N ILE A 125 -14.95 3.84 8.41
CA ILE A 125 -15.01 5.22 8.87
C ILE A 125 -14.63 6.16 7.73
N ASP A 126 -14.96 7.44 7.86
CA ASP A 126 -14.56 8.47 6.90
C ASP A 126 -13.05 8.45 6.65
N GLY A 127 -12.68 8.57 5.39
CA GLY A 127 -11.31 8.48 4.89
C GLY A 127 -10.60 9.83 4.76
N THR A 128 -9.50 9.81 4.05
CA THR A 128 -8.47 10.86 4.06
C THR A 128 -8.54 11.85 2.91
N GLN A 129 -9.37 11.61 1.90
CA GLN A 129 -9.56 12.57 0.79
C GLN A 129 -10.54 13.67 1.21
N ALA A 130 -10.13 14.46 2.22
CA ALA A 130 -10.88 15.54 2.84
C ALA A 130 -9.91 16.57 3.42
N GLU A 131 -10.44 17.70 3.88
CA GLU A 131 -9.63 18.73 4.58
C GLU A 131 -9.18 18.25 5.98
N TYR A 132 -9.99 17.40 6.63
CA TYR A 132 -9.68 16.83 7.95
C TYR A 132 -10.06 15.36 8.00
N VAL A 133 -9.31 14.60 8.80
CA VAL A 133 -9.63 13.20 9.13
C VAL A 133 -9.51 12.97 10.62
N LEU A 134 -10.41 12.16 11.17
CA LEU A 134 -10.31 11.66 12.54
C LEU A 134 -9.45 10.40 12.54
N VAL A 135 -8.32 10.43 13.22
CA VAL A 135 -7.46 9.26 13.43
C VAL A 135 -7.83 8.62 14.76
N PRO A 136 -8.50 7.47 14.75
CA PRO A 136 -8.83 6.77 15.98
C PRO A 136 -7.60 6.11 16.59
N ASP A 137 -7.63 5.84 17.91
CA ASP A 137 -6.53 5.20 18.61
C ASP A 137 -5.18 5.90 18.31
N ALA A 138 -5.18 7.25 18.35
CA ALA A 138 -4.10 8.10 17.86
C ALA A 138 -2.74 7.76 18.47
N GLN A 139 -2.72 7.31 19.74
CA GLN A 139 -1.50 6.89 20.42
C GLN A 139 -0.78 5.71 19.74
N ALA A 140 -1.56 4.83 19.10
CA ALA A 140 -1.07 3.65 18.40
C ALA A 140 -0.76 3.91 16.91
N ASN A 141 -1.41 4.91 16.32
CA ASN A 141 -1.45 5.07 14.86
C ASN A 141 -0.71 6.29 14.32
N LEU A 142 -0.62 7.39 15.07
CA LEU A 142 0.10 8.58 14.60
C LEU A 142 1.61 8.43 14.72
N ALA A 143 2.34 8.71 13.65
CA ALA A 143 3.78 8.81 13.62
C ALA A 143 4.21 10.25 13.30
N PRO A 144 5.03 10.91 14.16
CA PRO A 144 5.60 12.21 13.87
C PRO A 144 6.50 12.14 12.63
N ILE A 145 6.37 13.13 11.75
CA ILE A 145 7.24 13.28 10.58
C ILE A 145 8.53 13.97 11.02
N PRO A 146 9.72 13.40 10.73
CA PRO A 146 11.00 14.08 10.94
C PRO A 146 11.07 15.42 10.21
N ASP A 147 11.70 16.42 10.80
CA ASP A 147 11.80 17.78 10.24
C ASP A 147 12.48 17.81 8.86
N GLY A 148 13.40 16.87 8.60
CA GLY A 148 14.14 16.73 7.34
C GLY A 148 13.32 16.17 6.17
N LEU A 149 12.12 15.63 6.41
CA LEU A 149 11.29 15.04 5.37
C LEU A 149 10.10 15.93 5.02
N SER A 150 9.85 16.09 3.72
CA SER A 150 8.65 16.77 3.20
C SER A 150 7.42 15.86 3.28
N ASP A 151 6.23 16.44 3.17
CA ASP A 151 4.96 15.70 3.15
C ASP A 151 4.86 14.76 1.93
N GLU A 152 5.39 15.16 0.78
CA GLU A 152 5.42 14.29 -0.41
C GLU A 152 6.38 13.11 -0.27
N GLN A 153 7.54 13.30 0.36
CA GLN A 153 8.47 12.19 0.59
C GLN A 153 7.85 11.09 1.46
N VAL A 154 7.08 11.47 2.48
CA VAL A 154 6.45 10.51 3.38
C VAL A 154 5.10 9.98 2.88
N LEU A 155 4.54 10.56 1.82
CA LEU A 155 3.22 10.20 1.26
C LEU A 155 3.13 8.71 0.85
N MET A 156 4.25 8.09 0.50
CA MET A 156 4.28 6.67 0.12
C MET A 156 4.27 5.73 1.32
N CYS A 157 4.61 6.20 2.52
CA CYS A 157 4.72 5.36 3.73
C CYS A 157 3.39 4.75 4.18
N PRO A 158 2.25 5.49 4.20
CA PRO A 158 0.98 4.98 4.71
C PRO A 158 0.51 3.67 4.10
N ASP A 159 0.72 3.47 2.79
CA ASP A 159 0.26 2.28 2.09
C ASP A 159 1.34 1.64 1.23
N ILE A 160 1.69 2.22 0.08
CA ILE A 160 2.42 1.50 -0.96
C ILE A 160 3.83 1.07 -0.54
N MET A 161 4.56 1.91 0.20
CA MET A 161 5.85 1.55 0.76
C MET A 161 5.68 0.48 1.84
N SER A 162 4.68 0.62 2.72
CA SER A 162 4.40 -0.37 3.76
C SER A 162 4.05 -1.73 3.15
N THR A 163 3.17 -1.75 2.15
CA THR A 163 2.73 -2.96 1.45
C THR A 163 3.87 -3.61 0.66
N GLY A 164 4.58 -2.84 -0.16
CA GLY A 164 5.68 -3.35 -0.97
C GLY A 164 6.81 -3.94 -0.13
N PHE A 165 7.17 -3.25 0.97
CA PHE A 165 8.19 -3.74 1.90
C PHE A 165 7.72 -4.98 2.67
N ALA A 166 6.45 -5.02 3.08
CA ALA A 166 5.87 -6.22 3.69
C ALA A 166 5.91 -7.41 2.74
N GLY A 167 5.72 -7.19 1.43
CA GLY A 167 5.90 -8.23 0.42
C GLY A 167 7.31 -8.81 0.39
N ALA A 168 8.32 -7.95 0.45
CA ALA A 168 9.72 -8.38 0.52
C ALA A 168 10.06 -9.07 1.86
N GLU A 169 9.45 -8.61 2.96
CA GLU A 169 9.56 -9.25 4.29
C GLU A 169 8.93 -10.63 4.31
N ALA A 170 7.69 -10.76 3.81
CA ALA A 170 6.93 -12.01 3.77
C ALA A 170 7.54 -13.04 2.80
N ALA A 171 8.16 -12.59 1.71
CA ALA A 171 8.95 -13.41 0.80
C ALA A 171 10.19 -14.01 1.48
N ASN A 172 10.53 -13.56 2.70
CA ASN A 172 11.70 -13.98 3.48
C ASN A 172 13.01 -13.87 2.71
N ILE A 173 13.16 -12.78 1.95
CA ILE A 173 14.34 -12.51 1.14
C ILE A 173 15.58 -12.45 2.02
N ARG A 174 16.62 -13.20 1.66
CA ARG A 174 17.92 -13.28 2.32
C ARG A 174 19.00 -12.65 1.47
N ILE A 175 20.12 -12.29 2.09
CA ILE A 175 21.30 -11.81 1.37
C ILE A 175 21.72 -12.87 0.34
N GLY A 176 21.84 -12.43 -0.93
CA GLY A 176 22.25 -13.29 -2.03
C GLY A 176 21.11 -13.94 -2.82
N ASP A 177 19.85 -13.80 -2.40
CA ASP A 177 18.71 -14.35 -3.12
C ASP A 177 18.49 -13.69 -4.49
N VAL A 178 17.97 -14.47 -5.43
CA VAL A 178 17.43 -14.00 -6.72
C VAL A 178 15.93 -13.82 -6.56
N VAL A 179 15.43 -12.63 -6.86
CA VAL A 179 14.03 -12.24 -6.62
C VAL A 179 13.39 -11.77 -7.93
N VAL A 180 12.13 -12.12 -8.16
CA VAL A 180 11.33 -11.51 -9.21
C VAL A 180 10.13 -10.77 -8.64
N VAL A 181 9.80 -9.59 -9.21
CA VAL A 181 8.62 -8.80 -8.86
C VAL A 181 7.74 -8.65 -10.11
N PHE A 182 6.54 -9.19 -10.05
CA PHE A 182 5.53 -9.09 -11.11
C PHE A 182 4.63 -7.87 -10.90
N ALA A 183 4.49 -7.08 -11.93
CA ALA A 183 3.86 -5.77 -12.03
C ALA A 183 4.64 -4.65 -11.31
N GLN A 184 4.93 -3.59 -12.06
CA GLN A 184 5.66 -2.40 -11.60
C GLN A 184 4.73 -1.19 -11.42
N GLY A 185 3.55 -1.45 -10.84
CA GLY A 185 2.76 -0.39 -10.24
C GLY A 185 3.43 0.12 -8.96
N PRO A 186 2.84 1.12 -8.26
CA PRO A 186 3.47 1.72 -7.07
C PRO A 186 3.88 0.70 -5.99
N ILE A 187 3.07 -0.34 -5.76
CA ILE A 187 3.38 -1.41 -4.80
C ILE A 187 4.56 -2.26 -5.27
N GLY A 188 4.57 -2.66 -6.55
CA GLY A 188 5.67 -3.46 -7.10
C GLY A 188 7.00 -2.72 -7.12
N LEU A 189 6.99 -1.43 -7.45
CA LEU A 189 8.16 -0.56 -7.38
C LEU A 189 8.70 -0.46 -5.94
N CYS A 190 7.84 -0.32 -4.95
CA CYS A 190 8.24 -0.37 -3.54
C CYS A 190 8.73 -1.78 -3.12
N ALA A 191 8.16 -2.86 -3.70
CA ALA A 191 8.64 -4.22 -3.44
C ALA A 191 10.06 -4.45 -4.00
N VAL A 192 10.38 -3.89 -5.17
CA VAL A 192 11.75 -3.88 -5.74
C VAL A 192 12.71 -3.19 -4.76
N ALA A 193 12.36 -1.98 -4.29
CA ALA A 193 13.18 -1.25 -3.31
C ALA A 193 13.33 -2.04 -2.00
N GLY A 194 12.27 -2.66 -1.51
CA GLY A 194 12.28 -3.51 -0.33
C GLY A 194 13.20 -4.74 -0.50
N ALA A 195 13.14 -5.42 -1.65
CA ALA A 195 14.01 -6.54 -1.98
C ALA A 195 15.48 -6.13 -2.03
N ARG A 196 15.78 -4.97 -2.60
CA ARG A 196 17.13 -4.39 -2.63
C ARG A 196 17.68 -4.15 -1.23
N LEU A 197 16.89 -3.51 -0.37
CA LEU A 197 17.29 -3.22 1.02
C LEU A 197 17.48 -4.49 1.86
N ARG A 198 16.79 -5.58 1.51
CA ARG A 198 16.97 -6.89 2.17
C ARG A 198 18.18 -7.69 1.67
N GLY A 199 18.87 -7.19 0.65
CA GLY A 199 20.14 -7.78 0.18
C GLY A 199 19.97 -8.83 -0.92
N ALA A 200 18.89 -8.78 -1.72
CA ALA A 200 18.79 -9.57 -2.94
C ALA A 200 20.01 -9.32 -3.84
N SER A 201 20.58 -10.37 -4.41
CA SER A 201 21.74 -10.29 -5.32
C SER A 201 21.36 -10.01 -6.76
N CYS A 202 20.12 -10.35 -7.13
CA CYS A 202 19.55 -10.05 -8.43
C CYS A 202 18.04 -9.85 -8.28
N ILE A 203 17.54 -8.73 -8.79
CA ILE A 203 16.12 -8.39 -8.78
C ILE A 203 15.65 -8.26 -10.23
N ILE A 204 14.69 -9.11 -10.60
CA ILE A 204 14.05 -9.15 -11.92
C ILE A 204 12.70 -8.43 -11.80
N ALA A 205 12.50 -7.34 -12.52
CA ALA A 205 11.24 -6.63 -12.57
C ALA A 205 10.48 -6.96 -13.86
N VAL A 206 9.19 -7.30 -13.75
CA VAL A 206 8.31 -7.66 -14.86
C VAL A 206 7.16 -6.68 -14.96
N ASP A 207 6.96 -6.07 -16.14
CA ASP A 207 5.82 -5.21 -16.47
C ASP A 207 5.60 -5.19 -18.01
N GLY A 208 4.51 -4.57 -18.45
CA GLY A 208 4.23 -4.33 -19.87
C GLY A 208 4.55 -2.89 -20.34
N LEU A 209 4.98 -2.01 -19.45
CA LEU A 209 5.28 -0.61 -19.71
C LEU A 209 6.76 -0.31 -19.45
N ASP A 210 7.50 0.04 -20.52
CA ASP A 210 8.95 0.29 -20.44
C ASP A 210 9.29 1.47 -19.51
N GLU A 211 8.40 2.46 -19.37
CA GLU A 211 8.53 3.58 -18.44
C GLU A 211 8.60 3.09 -16.99
N ARG A 212 7.68 2.18 -16.59
CA ARG A 212 7.67 1.57 -15.25
C ARG A 212 8.89 0.70 -15.00
N LEU A 213 9.32 -0.04 -16.03
CA LEU A 213 10.57 -0.81 -15.99
C LEU A 213 11.79 0.10 -15.83
N GLY A 214 11.77 1.30 -16.42
CA GLY A 214 12.82 2.32 -16.23
C GLY A 214 12.90 2.78 -14.76
N ILE A 215 11.76 3.02 -14.12
CA ILE A 215 11.69 3.41 -12.69
C ILE A 215 12.15 2.25 -11.81
N SER A 216 11.77 1.00 -12.13
CA SER A 216 12.19 -0.15 -11.34
C SER A 216 13.72 -0.32 -11.32
N ARG A 217 14.42 0.00 -12.42
CA ARG A 217 15.90 0.03 -12.44
C ARG A 217 16.46 1.08 -11.48
N GLN A 218 15.87 2.26 -11.42
CA GLN A 218 16.29 3.32 -10.49
C GLN A 218 16.11 2.88 -9.02
N LEU A 219 15.08 2.08 -8.75
CA LEU A 219 14.79 1.55 -7.41
C LEU A 219 15.54 0.26 -7.08
N GLY A 220 16.34 -0.28 -8.02
CA GLY A 220 17.26 -1.37 -7.76
C GLY A 220 16.99 -2.68 -8.48
N ALA A 221 16.14 -2.70 -9.51
CA ALA A 221 16.02 -3.86 -10.39
C ALA A 221 17.27 -4.00 -11.27
N ASP A 222 17.86 -5.18 -11.28
CA ASP A 222 19.04 -5.51 -12.10
C ASP A 222 18.65 -5.92 -13.53
N VAL A 223 17.51 -6.62 -13.66
CA VAL A 223 16.96 -7.07 -14.92
C VAL A 223 15.51 -6.61 -15.03
N THR A 224 15.12 -6.20 -16.23
CA THR A 224 13.73 -5.86 -16.54
C THR A 224 13.24 -6.66 -17.72
N LEU A 225 12.05 -7.23 -17.59
CA LEU A 225 11.40 -8.02 -18.62
C LEU A 225 10.03 -7.42 -18.98
N ASN A 226 9.87 -7.07 -20.26
CA ASN A 226 8.58 -6.64 -20.77
C ASN A 226 7.80 -7.87 -21.29
N PHE A 227 6.71 -8.24 -20.60
CA PHE A 227 5.92 -9.42 -20.93
C PHE A 227 5.21 -9.34 -22.30
N ARG A 228 5.16 -8.15 -22.91
CA ARG A 228 4.64 -7.96 -24.27
C ARG A 228 5.67 -8.33 -25.34
N GLN A 229 6.94 -8.47 -24.96
CA GLN A 229 8.05 -8.69 -25.87
C GLN A 229 8.65 -10.10 -25.71
N VAL A 230 8.56 -10.69 -24.51
CA VAL A 230 9.17 -11.99 -24.20
C VAL A 230 8.23 -12.88 -23.39
N ASP A 231 8.43 -14.19 -23.46
CA ASP A 231 7.89 -15.13 -22.48
C ASP A 231 8.69 -15.03 -21.18
N VAL A 232 8.09 -14.39 -20.19
CA VAL A 232 8.78 -14.03 -18.94
C VAL A 232 9.18 -15.27 -18.12
N VAL A 233 8.38 -16.34 -18.14
CA VAL A 233 8.71 -17.57 -17.42
C VAL A 233 9.94 -18.21 -18.03
N SER A 234 9.98 -18.38 -19.34
CA SER A 234 11.13 -18.93 -20.07
C SER A 234 12.39 -18.10 -19.88
N GLU A 235 12.28 -16.76 -19.95
CA GLU A 235 13.44 -15.88 -19.76
C GLU A 235 13.98 -15.92 -18.33
N ILE A 236 13.12 -15.94 -17.31
CA ILE A 236 13.54 -16.07 -15.92
C ILE A 236 14.21 -17.41 -15.67
N MET A 237 13.66 -18.51 -16.20
CA MET A 237 14.27 -19.82 -16.09
C MET A 237 15.65 -19.86 -16.78
N LYS A 238 15.79 -19.25 -17.93
CA LYS A 238 17.08 -19.12 -18.65
C LYS A 238 18.10 -18.30 -17.83
N LEU A 239 17.70 -17.12 -17.29
CA LEU A 239 18.54 -16.28 -16.46
C LEU A 239 19.04 -16.99 -15.19
N THR A 240 18.26 -17.91 -14.66
CA THR A 240 18.59 -18.68 -13.46
C THR A 240 19.21 -20.04 -13.75
N GLY A 241 19.58 -20.34 -15.02
CA GLY A 241 20.15 -21.62 -15.43
C GLY A 241 19.21 -22.81 -15.19
N GLY A 242 17.90 -22.62 -15.28
CA GLY A 242 16.87 -23.62 -15.04
C GLY A 242 16.53 -23.87 -13.57
N ARG A 243 17.22 -23.20 -12.65
CA ARG A 243 17.00 -23.37 -11.19
C ARG A 243 15.71 -22.71 -10.70
N GLY A 244 15.33 -21.57 -11.27
CA GLY A 244 14.29 -20.68 -10.77
C GLY A 244 14.79 -19.70 -9.72
N VAL A 245 13.89 -18.82 -9.23
CA VAL A 245 14.18 -17.76 -8.27
C VAL A 245 13.93 -18.21 -6.82
N ASP A 246 14.59 -17.58 -5.86
CA ASP A 246 14.44 -17.85 -4.43
C ASP A 246 13.09 -17.31 -3.90
N ALA A 247 12.70 -16.13 -4.39
CA ALA A 247 11.45 -15.49 -4.03
C ALA A 247 10.78 -14.82 -5.24
N SER A 248 9.46 -14.86 -5.29
CA SER A 248 8.63 -14.12 -6.22
C SER A 248 7.64 -13.23 -5.46
N ILE A 249 7.44 -12.00 -5.92
CA ILE A 249 6.46 -11.08 -5.37
C ILE A 249 5.44 -10.77 -6.47
N GLU A 250 4.16 -11.03 -6.18
CA GLU A 250 3.05 -10.75 -7.07
C GLU A 250 2.32 -9.51 -6.57
N ALA A 251 2.27 -8.44 -7.39
CA ALA A 251 1.77 -7.12 -7.00
C ALA A 251 0.66 -6.58 -7.92
N LEU A 252 -0.11 -7.46 -8.57
CA LEU A 252 -1.21 -7.09 -9.48
C LEU A 252 -2.56 -7.67 -9.06
N GLY A 253 -2.62 -8.98 -8.75
CA GLY A 253 -3.87 -9.65 -8.37
C GLY A 253 -4.59 -10.33 -9.54
N THR A 254 -3.86 -10.95 -10.47
CA THR A 254 -4.47 -11.73 -11.56
C THR A 254 -4.02 -13.19 -11.55
N GLN A 255 -4.84 -14.08 -12.11
CA GLN A 255 -4.46 -15.50 -12.26
C GLN A 255 -3.14 -15.64 -13.02
N GLY A 256 -2.95 -14.87 -14.10
CA GLY A 256 -1.76 -14.99 -14.96
C GLY A 256 -0.45 -14.61 -14.26
N THR A 257 -0.45 -13.52 -13.48
CA THR A 257 0.71 -13.08 -12.71
C THR A 257 0.99 -14.01 -11.52
N PHE A 258 -0.06 -14.48 -10.83
CA PHE A 258 0.06 -15.46 -9.76
C PHE A 258 0.68 -16.78 -10.25
N GLU A 259 0.18 -17.31 -11.36
CA GLU A 259 0.69 -18.53 -11.95
C GLU A 259 2.13 -18.37 -12.41
N SER A 260 2.46 -17.30 -13.12
CA SER A 260 3.82 -17.01 -13.56
C SER A 260 4.78 -16.90 -12.38
N ALA A 261 4.37 -16.18 -11.30
CA ALA A 261 5.15 -16.04 -10.08
C ALA A 261 5.39 -17.39 -9.37
N LEU A 262 4.43 -18.32 -9.43
CA LEU A 262 4.58 -19.66 -8.86
C LEU A 262 5.48 -20.56 -9.72
N ARG A 263 5.39 -20.46 -11.06
CA ARG A 263 6.15 -21.28 -12.02
C ARG A 263 7.64 -21.02 -11.97
N VAL A 264 8.04 -19.77 -11.75
CA VAL A 264 9.47 -19.38 -11.75
C VAL A 264 10.18 -19.66 -10.45
N LEU A 265 9.46 -20.09 -9.38
CA LEU A 265 10.07 -20.44 -8.10
C LEU A 265 10.86 -21.75 -8.18
N LYS A 266 12.07 -21.73 -7.63
CA LYS A 266 12.78 -22.98 -7.31
C LYS A 266 12.01 -23.81 -6.26
N PRO A 267 12.29 -25.11 -6.09
CA PRO A 267 11.83 -25.86 -4.91
C PRO A 267 12.24 -25.16 -3.61
N GLY A 268 11.33 -25.10 -2.64
CA GLY A 268 11.53 -24.37 -1.38
C GLY A 268 11.43 -22.86 -1.46
N GLY A 269 11.16 -22.28 -2.65
CA GLY A 269 10.99 -20.86 -2.85
C GLY A 269 9.66 -20.32 -2.27
N THR A 270 9.58 -18.99 -2.10
CA THR A 270 8.41 -18.31 -1.54
C THR A 270 7.76 -17.38 -2.54
N LEU A 271 6.45 -17.54 -2.78
CA LEU A 271 5.59 -16.57 -3.42
C LEU A 271 4.97 -15.65 -2.36
N SER A 272 5.26 -14.38 -2.41
CA SER A 272 4.58 -13.34 -1.63
C SER A 272 3.55 -12.64 -2.50
N SER A 273 2.27 -12.82 -2.18
CA SER A 273 1.15 -12.25 -2.93
C SER A 273 0.62 -11.00 -2.23
N LEU A 274 0.73 -9.87 -2.92
CA LEU A 274 0.24 -8.55 -2.50
C LEU A 274 -0.96 -8.10 -3.33
N GLY A 275 -1.18 -8.75 -4.46
CA GLY A 275 -2.27 -8.41 -5.36
C GLY A 275 -3.63 -8.67 -4.73
N VAL A 276 -4.61 -7.89 -5.18
CA VAL A 276 -6.00 -8.04 -4.77
C VAL A 276 -6.76 -8.74 -5.89
N TYR A 277 -7.33 -9.89 -5.56
CA TYR A 277 -8.01 -10.74 -6.54
C TYR A 277 -9.51 -10.52 -6.50
N SER A 278 -10.11 -10.38 -7.67
CA SER A 278 -11.58 -10.26 -7.86
C SER A 278 -12.23 -11.53 -8.43
N THR A 279 -11.42 -12.57 -8.70
CA THR A 279 -11.87 -13.86 -9.25
C THR A 279 -11.17 -15.02 -8.52
N ASP A 280 -11.69 -16.23 -8.67
CA ASP A 280 -11.10 -17.43 -8.10
C ASP A 280 -9.67 -17.64 -8.61
N LEU A 281 -8.76 -18.03 -7.70
CA LEU A 281 -7.41 -18.47 -8.02
C LEU A 281 -7.34 -19.98 -8.18
N LYS A 282 -6.69 -20.41 -9.27
CA LYS A 282 -6.34 -21.81 -9.51
C LYS A 282 -4.85 -22.02 -9.33
N ILE A 283 -4.47 -23.06 -8.63
CA ILE A 283 -3.08 -23.47 -8.48
C ILE A 283 -2.83 -24.65 -9.43
N PRO A 284 -2.12 -24.47 -10.56
CA PRO A 284 -1.81 -25.55 -11.47
C PRO A 284 -0.93 -26.62 -10.81
N LEU A 285 -1.26 -27.88 -11.04
CA LEU A 285 -0.60 -29.03 -10.41
C LEU A 285 0.91 -29.05 -10.67
N ASP A 286 1.32 -28.79 -11.89
CA ASP A 286 2.72 -28.74 -12.32
C ASP A 286 3.48 -27.54 -11.72
N ALA A 287 2.88 -26.36 -11.71
CA ALA A 287 3.48 -25.16 -11.10
C ALA A 287 3.68 -25.34 -9.58
N PHE A 288 2.82 -26.10 -8.93
CA PHE A 288 2.90 -26.42 -7.49
C PHE A 288 3.71 -27.70 -7.19
N ASN A 289 4.29 -28.34 -8.23
CA ASN A 289 5.03 -29.61 -8.10
C ASN A 289 4.19 -30.71 -7.40
N ALA A 290 2.90 -30.79 -7.71
CA ALA A 290 1.93 -31.71 -7.07
C ALA A 290 1.88 -31.58 -5.52
N GLY A 291 2.23 -30.41 -4.98
CA GLY A 291 2.32 -30.19 -3.53
C GLY A 291 3.62 -30.67 -2.87
N LEU A 292 4.58 -31.16 -3.67
CA LEU A 292 5.82 -31.78 -3.16
C LEU A 292 7.07 -30.91 -3.38
N GLY A 293 6.88 -29.64 -3.75
CA GLY A 293 7.97 -28.71 -4.07
C GLY A 293 8.46 -27.84 -2.90
N ASP A 294 7.97 -28.07 -1.68
CA ASP A 294 8.27 -27.27 -0.49
C ASP A 294 8.03 -25.75 -0.69
N LYS A 295 7.26 -25.37 -1.71
CA LYS A 295 6.94 -23.98 -2.02
C LYS A 295 6.02 -23.38 -0.96
N ARG A 296 6.26 -22.12 -0.63
CA ARG A 296 5.41 -21.32 0.27
C ARG A 296 4.63 -20.28 -0.51
N ILE A 297 3.36 -20.13 -0.18
CA ILE A 297 2.50 -19.06 -0.69
C ILE A 297 2.04 -18.26 0.52
N VAL A 298 2.38 -16.97 0.55
CA VAL A 298 2.05 -16.08 1.65
C VAL A 298 1.31 -14.88 1.08
N SER A 299 0.15 -14.56 1.63
CA SER A 299 -0.55 -13.31 1.34
C SER A 299 -0.32 -12.31 2.46
N SER A 300 -0.26 -11.03 2.14
CA SER A 300 -0.08 -9.97 3.11
C SER A 300 -0.98 -8.79 2.81
N LEU A 301 -1.69 -8.30 3.82
CA LEU A 301 -2.30 -6.98 3.79
C LEU A 301 -1.34 -5.99 4.44
N CYS A 302 -1.36 -4.73 3.99
CA CYS A 302 -0.51 -3.63 4.45
C CYS A 302 -0.36 -3.62 5.98
N PRO A 303 0.84 -3.70 6.55
CA PRO A 303 1.06 -3.45 7.97
C PRO A 303 0.86 -1.97 8.30
N GLY A 304 0.25 -1.69 9.46
CA GLY A 304 -0.01 -0.33 9.92
C GLY A 304 0.54 -0.04 11.32
N GLY A 305 0.14 1.11 11.85
CA GLY A 305 0.51 1.58 13.17
C GLY A 305 1.77 2.44 13.21
N LYS A 306 1.92 3.17 14.29
CA LYS A 306 2.96 4.19 14.50
C LYS A 306 4.39 3.67 14.25
N GLU A 307 4.72 2.50 14.78
CA GLU A 307 6.08 1.96 14.67
C GLU A 307 6.42 1.57 13.22
N ARG A 308 5.46 1.03 12.48
CA ARG A 308 5.65 0.76 11.05
C ARG A 308 5.98 2.05 10.30
N MET A 309 5.19 3.10 10.50
CA MET A 309 5.39 4.39 9.86
C MET A 309 6.75 5.00 10.22
N ARG A 310 7.12 4.98 11.49
CA ARG A 310 8.42 5.48 11.96
C ARG A 310 9.60 4.78 11.27
N ARG A 311 9.56 3.44 11.15
CA ARG A 311 10.63 2.67 10.50
C ARG A 311 10.75 2.99 9.02
N LEU A 312 9.62 3.16 8.33
CA LEU A 312 9.64 3.53 6.91
C LEU A 312 10.22 4.92 6.70
N MET A 313 9.81 5.90 7.52
CA MET A 313 10.38 7.25 7.47
C MET A 313 11.88 7.27 7.77
N ASN A 314 12.39 6.44 8.68
CA ASN A 314 13.83 6.33 8.94
C ASN A 314 14.61 5.84 7.70
N VAL A 315 14.02 5.00 6.87
CA VAL A 315 14.65 4.58 5.60
C VAL A 315 14.79 5.77 4.65
N LEU A 316 13.74 6.59 4.55
CA LEU A 316 13.76 7.81 3.71
C LEU A 316 14.74 8.84 4.27
N GLU A 317 14.75 9.09 5.58
CA GLU A 317 15.65 10.03 6.26
C GLU A 317 17.12 9.64 6.13
N SER A 318 17.43 8.35 5.96
CA SER A 318 18.80 7.86 5.77
C SER A 318 19.34 7.99 4.35
N ASP A 319 18.60 8.62 3.44
CA ASP A 319 18.91 8.80 2.01
C ASP A 319 19.22 7.50 1.24
N ARG A 320 18.77 6.35 1.77
CA ARG A 320 18.96 5.04 1.12
C ARG A 320 17.93 4.76 0.03
N LEU A 321 16.87 5.53 0.02
CA LEU A 321 15.75 5.37 -0.90
C LEU A 321 15.06 6.71 -1.13
N ASP A 322 14.84 7.06 -2.39
CA ASP A 322 13.99 8.16 -2.79
C ASP A 322 12.78 7.61 -3.56
N LEU A 323 11.58 7.82 -3.03
CA LEU A 323 10.32 7.46 -3.65
C LEU A 323 9.58 8.67 -4.24
N SER A 324 10.16 9.86 -4.20
CA SER A 324 9.55 11.07 -4.77
C SER A 324 9.23 10.96 -6.27
N PRO A 325 9.98 10.20 -7.11
CA PRO A 325 9.60 9.98 -8.51
C PRO A 325 8.27 9.25 -8.71
N LEU A 326 7.73 8.61 -7.68
CA LEU A 326 6.43 7.94 -7.76
C LEU A 326 5.26 8.95 -7.74
N VAL A 327 5.44 10.16 -7.22
CA VAL A 327 4.44 11.25 -7.28
C VAL A 327 4.53 11.91 -8.66
N THR A 328 3.76 11.40 -9.60
CA THR A 328 3.77 11.87 -11.00
C THR A 328 2.85 13.06 -11.23
N HIS A 329 1.76 13.17 -10.49
CA HIS A 329 0.75 14.19 -10.67
C HIS A 329 0.33 14.85 -9.36
N ARG A 330 -0.12 16.09 -9.42
CA ARG A 330 -0.57 16.89 -8.28
C ARG A 330 -1.87 17.60 -8.62
N TYR A 331 -2.86 17.46 -7.74
CA TYR A 331 -4.18 18.09 -7.89
C TYR A 331 -4.62 18.73 -6.58
N LYS A 332 -5.49 19.72 -6.67
CA LYS A 332 -6.26 20.20 -5.53
C LYS A 332 -7.44 19.27 -5.26
N LEU A 333 -7.95 19.26 -4.02
CA LEU A 333 -9.11 18.44 -3.67
C LEU A 333 -10.34 18.80 -4.53
N ASP A 334 -10.49 20.06 -4.92
CA ASP A 334 -11.58 20.51 -5.80
C ASP A 334 -11.53 19.88 -7.21
N GLN A 335 -10.38 19.35 -7.61
CA GLN A 335 -10.15 18.67 -8.89
C GLN A 335 -10.19 17.12 -8.76
N ILE A 336 -10.72 16.61 -7.66
CA ILE A 336 -10.64 15.18 -7.33
C ILE A 336 -11.26 14.27 -8.41
N VAL A 337 -12.34 14.71 -9.04
CA VAL A 337 -13.01 13.93 -10.09
C VAL A 337 -12.10 13.79 -11.32
N GLU A 338 -11.41 14.87 -11.71
CA GLU A 338 -10.44 14.87 -12.79
C GLU A 338 -9.22 13.96 -12.45
N ALA A 339 -8.75 14.05 -11.23
CA ALA A 339 -7.66 13.20 -10.73
C ALA A 339 -8.02 11.70 -10.77
N TYR A 340 -9.25 11.34 -10.41
CA TYR A 340 -9.75 9.98 -10.53
C TYR A 340 -9.89 9.53 -11.97
N ASP A 341 -10.34 10.39 -12.87
CA ASP A 341 -10.43 10.07 -14.29
C ASP A 341 -9.05 9.77 -14.88
N LEU A 342 -8.05 10.60 -14.59
CA LEU A 342 -6.67 10.34 -14.99
C LEU A 342 -6.16 8.99 -14.43
N PHE A 343 -6.30 8.80 -13.11
CA PHE A 343 -5.75 7.65 -12.41
C PHE A 343 -6.42 6.34 -12.81
N SER A 344 -7.76 6.32 -12.90
CA SER A 344 -8.53 5.12 -13.25
C SER A 344 -8.25 4.62 -14.67
N HIS A 345 -7.95 5.53 -15.60
CA HIS A 345 -7.64 5.20 -16.99
C HIS A 345 -6.13 5.02 -17.26
N GLN A 346 -5.30 5.12 -16.23
CA GLN A 346 -3.84 4.94 -16.32
C GLN A 346 -3.21 5.79 -17.43
N ARG A 347 -3.64 7.06 -17.59
CA ARG A 347 -3.13 7.97 -18.60
C ARG A 347 -1.89 8.71 -18.14
N ASP A 348 -1.15 9.27 -19.08
CA ASP A 348 0.01 10.17 -18.89
C ASP A 348 1.09 9.63 -17.95
N GLY A 349 1.30 8.29 -17.95
CA GLY A 349 2.31 7.65 -17.12
C GLY A 349 2.02 7.71 -15.62
N VAL A 350 0.75 7.92 -15.22
CA VAL A 350 0.38 8.08 -13.81
C VAL A 350 0.80 6.88 -12.96
N LEU A 351 1.46 7.18 -11.82
CA LEU A 351 1.78 6.22 -10.76
C LEU A 351 1.05 6.58 -9.47
N LYS A 352 1.36 7.76 -8.90
CA LYS A 352 0.66 8.30 -7.74
C LYS A 352 0.27 9.76 -7.99
N VAL A 353 -0.89 10.10 -7.48
CA VAL A 353 -1.47 11.44 -7.56
C VAL A 353 -1.51 12.04 -6.17
N ALA A 354 -0.72 13.07 -5.91
CA ALA A 354 -0.83 13.83 -4.67
C ALA A 354 -2.05 14.76 -4.72
N ILE A 355 -2.89 14.69 -3.70
CA ILE A 355 -4.08 15.54 -3.54
C ILE A 355 -3.84 16.49 -2.37
N GLN A 356 -3.93 17.79 -2.63
CA GLN A 356 -3.74 18.85 -1.65
C GLN A 356 -5.08 19.53 -1.36
N PRO A 357 -5.63 19.40 -0.13
CA PRO A 357 -6.93 19.99 0.20
C PRO A 357 -6.94 21.52 0.24
N PHE A 358 -5.79 22.16 0.48
CA PHE A 358 -5.70 23.62 0.64
C PHE A 358 -4.81 24.30 -0.42
#